data_27705335e90b53cd0015b74c3ab0566f
#
_entry.id   27705335e90b53cd0015b74c3ab0566f
#
_cell.length_a   1.000
_cell.length_b   1.000
_cell.length_c   1.000
_cell.angle_alpha   90.00
_cell.angle_beta   90.00
_cell.angle_gamma   90.00
#
_symmetry.space_group_name_H-M   'P 1'
#
loop_
_entity.id
_entity.type
_entity.pdbx_description
1 polymer ?
#
loop_
_entity_poly.entity_id
_entity_poly.type
_entity_poly.pdbx_seq_one_letter_code
_entity_poly.pdbx_strand_id
1 'polypeptide(L)'
;MKKTIIYSGLALVLAFTNVTMTNNVQSASQFELIGERGVTTPLGIAISKGDVATVKKLIEYGASVDEKCNGMTPLMIAARYNQVEIITLLLENGAKVKEKDDRGMTALKHAEASNAKDAAVLLKKALEA
;
A
#
# COMPACT_ATOMS: atom_id res chain seq x y z
N MET A 1 7.82 55.67 13.68
CA MET A 1 8.35 55.21 12.39
C MET A 1 9.10 53.86 12.48
N LYS A 2 10.02 53.71 13.42
CA LYS A 2 10.80 52.48 13.60
C LYS A 2 9.92 51.26 13.99
N LYS A 3 8.82 51.46 14.72
CA LYS A 3 7.89 50.43 15.17
C LYS A 3 7.09 49.83 14.04
N THR A 4 6.70 50.61 13.04
CA THR A 4 5.93 50.14 11.90
C THR A 4 6.73 49.21 10.98
N ILE A 5 8.02 49.40 10.86
CA ILE A 5 8.90 48.55 10.04
C ILE A 5 9.08 47.20 10.67
N ILE A 6 9.14 47.10 12.00
CA ILE A 6 9.29 45.85 12.74
C ILE A 6 8.02 45.01 12.62
N TYR A 7 6.82 45.63 12.63
CA TYR A 7 5.57 44.91 12.47
C TYR A 7 5.36 44.36 11.06
N SER A 8 5.82 45.05 10.03
CA SER A 8 5.76 44.53 8.66
C SER A 8 6.66 43.34 8.44
N GLY A 9 7.82 43.29 9.11
CA GLY A 9 8.72 42.13 9.08
C GLY A 9 8.12 40.89 9.76
N LEU A 10 7.43 41.09 10.88
CA LEU A 10 6.71 40.02 11.59
C LEU A 10 5.55 39.46 10.78
N ALA A 11 4.79 40.34 10.10
CA ALA A 11 3.69 39.93 9.23
C ALA A 11 4.18 39.06 8.06
N LEU A 12 5.33 39.35 7.50
CA LEU A 12 5.96 38.58 6.43
C LEU A 12 6.40 37.18 6.90
N VAL A 13 6.93 37.07 8.11
CA VAL A 13 7.35 35.79 8.70
C VAL A 13 6.12 34.91 8.98
N LEU A 14 5.04 35.48 9.49
CA LEU A 14 3.79 34.76 9.74
C LEU A 14 3.12 34.27 8.44
N ALA A 15 3.17 35.08 7.38
CA ALA A 15 2.68 34.67 6.07
C ALA A 15 3.47 33.51 5.48
N PHE A 16 4.75 33.45 5.73
CA PHE A 16 5.62 32.37 5.26
C PHE A 16 5.36 31.05 6.00
N THR A 17 5.14 31.11 7.30
CA THR A 17 4.80 29.93 8.11
C THR A 17 3.43 29.35 7.74
N ASN A 18 2.48 30.18 7.41
CA ASN A 18 1.16 29.73 6.98
C ASN A 18 1.17 29.01 5.63
N VAL A 19 2.03 29.44 4.71
CA VAL A 19 2.18 28.78 3.40
C VAL A 19 2.78 27.38 3.53
N THR A 20 3.71 27.19 4.43
CA THR A 20 4.31 25.87 4.70
C THR A 20 3.32 24.91 5.36
N MET A 21 2.46 25.41 6.23
CA MET A 21 1.40 24.62 6.87
C MET A 21 0.30 24.20 5.89
N THR A 22 -0.05 25.08 4.94
CA THR A 22 -1.07 24.76 3.94
C THR A 22 -0.64 23.65 2.99
N ASN A 23 0.63 23.60 2.63
CA ASN A 23 1.14 22.53 1.78
C ASN A 23 1.14 21.17 2.49
N ASN A 24 1.36 21.17 3.79
CA ASN A 24 1.38 19.94 4.58
C ASN A 24 -0.04 19.41 4.83
N VAL A 25 -1.02 20.30 4.97
CA VAL A 25 -2.43 19.96 5.12
C VAL A 25 -3.01 19.44 3.80
N GLN A 26 -2.58 19.96 2.65
CA GLN A 26 -3.01 19.48 1.34
C GLN A 26 -2.51 18.06 1.05
N SER A 27 -1.31 17.70 1.47
CA SER A 27 -0.81 16.34 1.32
C SER A 27 -1.53 15.37 2.26
N ALA A 28 -1.92 15.80 3.45
CA ALA A 28 -2.72 15.01 4.37
C ALA A 28 -4.15 14.80 3.86
N SER A 29 -4.79 15.85 3.30
CA SER A 29 -6.13 15.73 2.74
C SER A 29 -6.20 14.90 1.46
N GLN A 30 -5.16 14.90 0.65
CA GLN A 30 -5.04 13.98 -0.49
C GLN A 30 -4.88 12.53 -0.05
N PHE A 31 -4.24 12.29 1.08
CA PHE A 31 -4.11 10.98 1.66
C PHE A 31 -5.44 10.48 2.22
N GLU A 32 -6.23 11.33 2.85
CA GLU A 32 -7.57 11.02 3.37
C GLU A 32 -8.58 10.73 2.25
N LEU A 33 -8.51 11.45 1.13
CA LEU A 33 -9.38 11.21 -0.03
C LEU A 33 -9.12 9.85 -0.71
N ILE A 34 -7.91 9.33 -0.60
CA ILE A 34 -7.58 7.97 -1.04
C ILE A 34 -8.15 6.94 -0.07
N GLY A 35 -8.24 7.27 1.22
CA GLY A 35 -8.81 6.43 2.27
C GLY A 35 -10.32 6.21 2.15
N GLU A 36 -11.07 7.13 1.59
CA GLU A 36 -12.53 7.01 1.38
C GLU A 36 -12.91 6.03 0.27
N ARG A 37 -11.98 5.68 -0.62
CA ARG A 37 -12.21 4.72 -1.70
C ARG A 37 -11.84 3.28 -1.35
N GLY A 38 -11.59 3.00 -0.09
CA GLY A 38 -11.11 1.72 0.41
C GLY A 38 -9.75 1.87 1.07
N VAL A 39 -9.53 1.09 2.12
CA VAL A 39 -8.27 1.13 2.85
C VAL A 39 -7.14 0.66 1.93
N THR A 40 -6.29 1.58 1.50
CA THR A 40 -5.07 1.26 0.76
C THR A 40 -3.90 1.21 1.73
N THR A 41 -3.17 0.11 1.71
CA THR A 41 -1.95 -0.04 2.52
C THR A 41 -0.71 0.27 1.69
N PRO A 42 0.36 0.79 2.31
CA PRO A 42 1.64 0.97 1.60
C PRO A 42 2.14 -0.31 0.94
N LEU A 43 1.97 -1.45 1.62
CA LEU A 43 2.33 -2.75 1.10
C LEU A 43 1.51 -3.11 -0.15
N GLY A 44 0.19 -2.93 -0.11
CA GLY A 44 -0.68 -3.18 -1.25
C GLY A 44 -0.35 -2.32 -2.47
N ILE A 45 0.00 -1.06 -2.25
CA ILE A 45 0.43 -0.13 -3.32
C ILE A 45 1.75 -0.61 -3.95
N ALA A 46 2.73 -0.96 -3.14
CA ALA A 46 4.03 -1.45 -3.61
C ALA A 46 3.88 -2.73 -4.44
N ILE A 47 3.01 -3.65 -4.00
CA ILE A 47 2.70 -4.88 -4.73
C ILE A 47 2.02 -4.58 -6.06
N SER A 48 1.05 -3.68 -6.09
CA SER A 48 0.36 -3.28 -7.33
C SER A 48 1.32 -2.71 -8.37
N LYS A 49 2.38 -2.05 -7.92
CA LYS A 49 3.44 -1.50 -8.78
C LYS A 49 4.51 -2.52 -9.17
N GLY A 50 4.53 -3.68 -8.53
CA GLY A 50 5.57 -4.69 -8.72
C GLY A 50 6.92 -4.29 -8.15
N ASP A 51 6.95 -3.38 -7.19
CA ASP A 51 8.18 -2.90 -6.56
C ASP A 51 8.63 -3.86 -5.45
N VAL A 52 9.35 -4.89 -5.84
CA VAL A 52 9.85 -5.95 -4.95
C VAL A 52 10.73 -5.39 -3.83
N ALA A 53 11.60 -4.43 -4.14
CA ALA A 53 12.50 -3.83 -3.17
C ALA A 53 11.73 -3.10 -2.05
N THR A 54 10.72 -2.33 -2.41
CA THR A 54 9.86 -1.65 -1.43
C THR A 54 9.01 -2.64 -0.64
N VAL A 55 8.45 -3.66 -1.27
CA VAL A 55 7.71 -4.74 -0.60
C VAL A 55 8.59 -5.40 0.47
N LYS A 56 9.82 -5.76 0.11
CA LYS A 56 10.77 -6.37 1.03
C LYS A 56 11.07 -5.48 2.23
N LYS A 57 11.34 -4.21 2.00
CA LYS A 57 11.61 -3.24 3.07
C LYS A 57 10.42 -3.04 4.00
N LEU A 58 9.21 -2.93 3.44
CA LEU A 58 8.00 -2.77 4.25
C LEU A 58 7.76 -3.96 5.17
N ILE A 59 7.99 -5.18 4.67
CA ILE A 59 7.89 -6.40 5.49
C ILE A 59 8.97 -6.41 6.59
N GLU A 60 10.20 -6.03 6.26
CA GLU A 60 11.30 -5.91 7.22
C GLU A 60 10.99 -4.90 8.33
N TYR A 61 10.28 -3.82 7.99
CA TYR A 61 9.84 -2.81 8.97
C TYR A 61 8.58 -3.19 9.74
N GLY A 62 8.06 -4.38 9.55
CA GLY A 62 6.94 -4.91 10.32
C GLY A 62 5.57 -4.72 9.69
N ALA A 63 5.49 -4.43 8.38
CA ALA A 63 4.20 -4.38 7.69
C ALA A 63 3.52 -5.76 7.72
N SER A 64 2.23 -5.79 8.02
CA SER A 64 1.47 -7.03 8.05
C SER A 64 1.28 -7.59 6.64
N VAL A 65 1.66 -8.85 6.43
CA VAL A 65 1.50 -9.55 5.15
C VAL A 65 0.06 -9.98 4.88
N ASP A 66 -0.82 -9.89 5.87
CA ASP A 66 -2.24 -10.28 5.78
C ASP A 66 -3.20 -9.10 5.87
N GLU A 67 -2.70 -7.86 6.01
CA GLU A 67 -3.54 -6.67 6.07
C GLU A 67 -4.21 -6.40 4.72
N LYS A 68 -5.53 -6.37 4.73
CA LYS A 68 -6.31 -6.18 3.51
C LYS A 68 -6.18 -4.76 2.95
N CYS A 69 -5.96 -4.68 1.67
CA CYS A 69 -5.95 -3.46 0.87
C CYS A 69 -7.13 -3.53 -0.11
N ASN A 70 -8.10 -2.65 0.03
CA ASN A 70 -9.33 -2.68 -0.78
C ASN A 70 -10.07 -4.04 -0.73
N GLY A 71 -10.12 -4.67 0.45
CA GLY A 71 -10.77 -5.96 0.67
C GLY A 71 -9.98 -7.18 0.21
N MET A 72 -8.80 -6.98 -0.38
CA MET A 72 -7.91 -8.05 -0.86
C MET A 72 -6.67 -8.16 0.02
N THR A 73 -6.21 -9.38 0.28
CA THR A 73 -4.93 -9.58 0.96
C THR A 73 -3.76 -9.23 0.02
N PRO A 74 -2.58 -8.93 0.55
CA PRO A 74 -1.37 -8.74 -0.26
C PRO A 74 -1.12 -9.90 -1.23
N LEU A 75 -1.34 -11.14 -0.78
CA LEU A 75 -1.16 -12.33 -1.61
C LEU A 75 -2.14 -12.36 -2.79
N MET A 76 -3.40 -11.94 -2.59
CA MET A 76 -4.39 -11.84 -3.66
C MET A 76 -4.00 -10.80 -4.72
N ILE A 77 -3.47 -9.65 -4.29
CA ILE A 77 -3.00 -8.59 -5.21
C ILE A 77 -1.83 -9.11 -6.05
N ALA A 78 -0.84 -9.72 -5.41
CA ALA A 78 0.31 -10.29 -6.08
C ALA A 78 -0.09 -11.41 -7.06
N ALA A 79 -1.04 -12.25 -6.68
CA ALA A 79 -1.59 -13.31 -7.53
C ALA A 79 -2.27 -12.74 -8.79
N ARG A 80 -3.07 -11.70 -8.63
CA ARG A 80 -3.77 -11.03 -9.73
C ARG A 80 -2.82 -10.47 -10.78
N TYR A 81 -1.68 -9.96 -10.36
CA TYR A 81 -0.67 -9.37 -11.24
C TYR A 81 0.45 -10.34 -11.65
N ASN A 82 0.32 -11.62 -11.35
CA ASN A 82 1.31 -12.67 -11.68
C ASN A 82 2.71 -12.37 -11.15
N GLN A 83 2.79 -11.84 -9.94
CA GLN A 83 4.05 -11.43 -9.32
C GLN A 83 4.65 -12.56 -8.48
N VAL A 84 5.27 -13.52 -9.13
CA VAL A 84 5.79 -14.77 -8.53
C VAL A 84 6.80 -14.49 -7.42
N GLU A 85 7.70 -13.55 -7.62
CA GLU A 85 8.71 -13.19 -6.63
C GLU A 85 8.08 -12.62 -5.35
N ILE A 86 7.11 -11.73 -5.51
CA ILE A 86 6.38 -11.14 -4.37
C ILE A 86 5.53 -12.20 -3.67
N ILE A 87 4.89 -13.10 -4.41
CA ILE A 87 4.15 -14.24 -3.83
C ILE A 87 5.06 -15.08 -2.95
N THR A 88 6.23 -15.44 -3.46
CA THR A 88 7.23 -16.21 -2.71
C THR A 88 7.62 -15.48 -1.43
N LEU A 89 7.92 -14.20 -1.53
CA LEU A 89 8.29 -13.36 -0.40
C LEU A 89 7.18 -13.30 0.67
N LEU A 90 5.94 -13.13 0.25
CA LEU A 90 4.78 -13.11 1.15
C LEU A 90 4.59 -14.46 1.85
N LEU A 91 4.69 -15.57 1.12
CA LEU A 91 4.56 -16.92 1.67
C LEU A 91 5.66 -17.23 2.68
N GLU A 92 6.90 -16.84 2.40
CA GLU A 92 8.04 -16.98 3.32
C GLU A 92 7.83 -16.21 4.64
N ASN A 93 7.06 -15.13 4.59
CA ASN A 93 6.72 -14.33 5.77
C ASN A 93 5.37 -14.69 6.39
N GLY A 94 4.82 -15.84 6.05
CA GLY A 94 3.65 -16.41 6.72
C GLY A 94 2.31 -15.95 6.17
N ALA A 95 2.24 -15.42 4.95
CA ALA A 95 0.97 -15.03 4.33
C ALA A 95 0.01 -16.22 4.22
N LYS A 96 -1.26 -15.99 4.56
CA LYS A 96 -2.30 -17.02 4.58
C LYS A 96 -2.81 -17.31 3.17
N VAL A 97 -2.55 -18.50 2.67
CA VAL A 97 -2.91 -18.93 1.31
C VAL A 97 -4.41 -19.15 1.15
N LYS A 98 -5.08 -19.58 2.22
CA LYS A 98 -6.50 -19.96 2.22
C LYS A 98 -7.45 -18.81 2.54
N GLU A 99 -6.94 -17.62 2.83
CA GLU A 99 -7.74 -16.45 3.11
C GLU A 99 -8.65 -16.11 1.93
N LYS A 100 -9.86 -15.67 2.23
CA LYS A 100 -10.85 -15.28 1.22
C LYS A 100 -11.14 -13.78 1.31
N ASP A 101 -11.42 -13.17 0.16
CA ASP A 101 -11.90 -11.80 0.10
C ASP A 101 -13.43 -11.74 0.38
N ASP A 102 -14.00 -10.55 0.29
CA ASP A 102 -15.43 -10.33 0.54
C ASP A 102 -16.33 -11.06 -0.46
N ARG A 103 -15.79 -11.48 -1.60
CA ARG A 103 -16.46 -12.27 -2.63
C ARG A 103 -16.25 -13.78 -2.48
N GLY A 104 -15.53 -14.21 -1.44
CA GLY A 104 -15.15 -15.59 -1.21
C GLY A 104 -14.06 -16.13 -2.13
N MET A 105 -13.31 -15.24 -2.78
CA MET A 105 -12.20 -15.61 -3.68
C MET A 105 -10.90 -15.73 -2.91
N THR A 106 -10.14 -16.79 -3.16
CA THR A 106 -8.78 -16.99 -2.65
C THR A 106 -7.76 -16.38 -3.60
N ALA A 107 -6.49 -16.27 -3.14
CA ALA A 107 -5.39 -15.84 -4.01
C ALA A 107 -5.29 -16.70 -5.28
N LEU A 108 -5.46 -18.02 -5.16
CA LEU A 108 -5.45 -18.91 -6.32
C LEU A 108 -6.56 -18.57 -7.32
N LYS A 109 -7.76 -18.30 -6.85
CA LYS A 109 -8.87 -17.89 -7.72
C LYS A 109 -8.61 -16.55 -8.42
N HIS A 110 -7.98 -15.61 -7.73
CA HIS A 110 -7.54 -14.35 -8.35
C HIS A 110 -6.51 -14.57 -9.45
N ALA A 111 -5.55 -15.48 -9.24
CA ALA A 111 -4.57 -15.85 -10.25
C ALA A 111 -5.23 -16.49 -11.48
N GLU A 112 -6.14 -17.43 -11.26
CA GLU A 112 -6.88 -18.11 -12.32
C GLU A 112 -7.77 -17.14 -13.12
N ALA A 113 -8.49 -16.26 -12.43
CA ALA A 113 -9.35 -15.25 -13.07
C ALA A 113 -8.57 -14.24 -13.91
N SER A 114 -7.34 -13.95 -13.54
CA SER A 114 -6.43 -13.03 -14.25
C SER A 114 -5.52 -13.73 -15.27
N ASN A 115 -5.69 -15.04 -15.46
CA ASN A 115 -4.83 -15.86 -16.31
C ASN A 115 -3.34 -15.81 -15.91
N ALA A 116 -3.08 -15.65 -14.61
CA ALA A 116 -1.74 -15.61 -14.03
C ALA A 116 -1.25 -17.04 -13.77
N LYS A 117 -0.75 -17.69 -14.81
CA LYS A 117 -0.40 -19.12 -14.80
C LYS A 117 0.69 -19.47 -13.81
N ASP A 118 1.74 -18.69 -13.77
CA ASP A 118 2.88 -18.94 -12.88
C ASP A 118 2.49 -18.76 -11.42
N ALA A 119 1.73 -17.72 -11.12
CA ALA A 119 1.17 -17.48 -9.79
C ALA A 119 0.24 -18.63 -9.38
N ALA A 120 -0.62 -19.09 -10.28
CA ALA A 120 -1.54 -20.20 -10.00
C ALA A 120 -0.80 -21.51 -9.66
N VAL A 121 0.25 -21.83 -10.40
CA VAL A 121 1.09 -23.01 -10.14
C VAL A 121 1.75 -22.91 -8.77
N LEU A 122 2.33 -21.77 -8.46
CA LEU A 122 2.98 -21.53 -7.16
C LEU A 122 2.00 -21.63 -6.00
N LEU A 123 0.81 -21.04 -6.14
CA LEU A 123 -0.21 -21.07 -5.10
C LEU A 123 -0.82 -22.47 -4.90
N LYS A 124 -1.01 -23.24 -5.97
CA LYS A 124 -1.42 -24.65 -5.86
C LYS A 124 -0.41 -25.45 -5.06
N LYS A 125 0.86 -25.29 -5.38
CA LYS A 125 1.96 -25.93 -4.65
C LYS A 125 1.99 -25.54 -3.18
N ALA A 126 1.77 -24.27 -2.86
CA ALA A 126 1.70 -23.80 -1.49
C ALA A 126 0.49 -24.37 -0.71
N LEU A 127 -0.64 -24.60 -1.38
CA LEU A 127 -1.83 -25.21 -0.77
C LEU A 127 -1.65 -26.69 -0.47
N GLU A 128 -0.82 -27.39 -1.22
CA GLU A 128 -0.52 -28.83 -1.07
C GLU A 128 0.55 -29.12 -0.01
N ALA A 129 1.29 -28.08 0.37
CA ALA A 129 2.42 -28.22 1.32
C ALA A 129 1.97 -28.40 2.78
#